data_905edf8ead311574bfd20eedb6bcf413
#
_entry.id   905edf8ead311574bfd20eedb6bcf413
#
_cell.length_a   1.000
_cell.length_b   1.000
_cell.length_c   1.000
_cell.angle_alpha   90.00
_cell.angle_beta   90.00
_cell.angle_gamma   90.00
#
_symmetry.space_group_name_H-M   'P 1'
#
loop_
_entity.id
_entity.type
_entity.pdbx_description
1 polymer ?
#
loop_
_entity_poly.entity_id
_entity_poly.type
_entity_poly.pdbx_seq_one_letter_code
_entity_poly.pdbx_strand_id
1 'polypeptide(L)'
;MTFGKSKKYLKKIEESSVYDVADITPLSLASHLTKETKNNIFLKREDLQPIFSFKLRGAYNKISYLKKIGTVERVITASAGNHAQGVAYSARKLRLKAT
;
A
#
# COMPACT_ATOMS: atom_id res chain seq x y z
N MET A 1 22.06 8.38 -9.15
CA MET A 1 21.12 8.68 -8.04
C MET A 1 21.91 9.23 -6.87
N THR A 2 21.67 10.47 -6.46
CA THR A 2 22.43 11.08 -5.36
C THR A 2 21.96 10.51 -4.02
N PHE A 3 22.86 10.08 -3.18
CA PHE A 3 22.61 9.51 -1.83
C PHE A 3 21.65 10.33 -0.94
N GLY A 4 21.57 11.64 -1.15
CA GLY A 4 20.66 12.53 -0.42
C GLY A 4 19.17 12.35 -0.73
N LYS A 5 18.83 11.97 -1.99
CA LYS A 5 17.43 11.71 -2.37
C LYS A 5 16.91 10.41 -1.77
N SER A 6 17.73 9.37 -1.74
CA SER A 6 17.35 8.06 -1.16
C SER A 6 17.05 8.17 0.34
N LYS A 7 17.84 8.90 1.11
CA LYS A 7 17.59 9.13 2.55
C LYS A 7 16.26 9.86 2.80
N LYS A 8 15.92 10.84 1.95
CA LYS A 8 14.64 11.56 2.06
C LYS A 8 13.44 10.66 1.81
N TYR A 9 13.52 9.74 0.83
CA TYR A 9 12.45 8.78 0.57
C TYR A 9 12.33 7.74 1.67
N LEU A 10 13.44 7.22 2.18
CA LEU A 10 13.43 6.26 3.28
C LEU A 10 12.73 6.85 4.51
N LYS A 11 13.10 8.07 4.92
CA LYS A 11 12.45 8.77 6.01
C LYS A 11 10.93 8.90 5.80
N LYS A 12 10.48 9.29 4.61
CA LYS A 12 9.05 9.38 4.29
C LYS A 12 8.32 8.04 4.38
N ILE A 13 8.99 6.94 4.01
CA ILE A 13 8.44 5.59 4.11
C ILE A 13 8.30 5.21 5.59
N GLU A 14 9.32 5.43 6.40
CA GLU A 14 9.33 5.14 7.83
C GLU A 14 8.28 5.94 8.61
N GLU A 15 8.09 7.22 8.24
CA GLU A 15 7.11 8.13 8.86
C GLU A 15 5.68 7.95 8.33
N SER A 16 5.45 7.06 7.36
CA SER A 16 4.12 6.85 6.77
C SER A 16 3.18 6.12 7.72
N SER A 17 1.89 6.50 7.70
CA SER A 17 0.84 5.84 8.50
C SER A 17 0.27 4.57 7.84
N VAL A 18 0.99 3.96 6.91
CA VAL A 18 0.48 2.82 6.12
C VAL A 18 0.10 1.63 6.99
N TYR A 19 0.85 1.39 8.06
CA TYR A 19 0.60 0.28 8.98
C TYR A 19 -0.57 0.51 9.95
N ASP A 20 -1.27 1.63 9.88
CA ASP A 20 -2.59 1.77 10.53
C ASP A 20 -3.65 0.85 9.92
N VAL A 21 -3.41 0.37 8.69
CA VAL A 21 -4.34 -0.45 7.92
C VAL A 21 -3.70 -1.65 7.23
N ALA A 22 -2.42 -1.59 6.90
CA ALA A 22 -1.71 -2.66 6.22
C ALA A 22 -1.10 -3.64 7.21
N ASP A 23 -1.23 -4.93 6.90
CA ASP A 23 -0.54 -5.98 7.63
C ASP A 23 0.92 -6.08 7.20
N ILE A 24 1.78 -6.48 8.14
CA ILE A 24 3.15 -6.89 7.82
C ILE A 24 3.09 -8.28 7.20
N THR A 25 3.01 -8.34 5.89
CA THR A 25 2.90 -9.59 5.15
C THR A 25 4.23 -10.35 5.09
N PRO A 26 4.21 -11.68 5.04
CA PRO A 26 5.44 -12.48 4.99
C PRO A 26 6.17 -12.35 3.65
N LEU A 27 7.45 -12.67 3.71
CA LEU A 27 8.29 -12.90 2.55
C LEU A 27 8.49 -14.40 2.40
N SER A 28 7.87 -15.02 1.41
CA SER A 28 7.82 -16.48 1.22
C SER A 28 8.68 -16.92 0.03
N LEU A 29 9.46 -17.99 0.21
CA LEU A 29 10.21 -18.58 -0.88
C LEU A 29 9.27 -19.21 -1.90
N ALA A 30 9.39 -18.81 -3.16
CA ALA A 30 8.68 -19.41 -4.30
C ALA A 30 9.46 -20.63 -4.81
N SER A 31 9.28 -21.77 -4.18
CA SER A 31 10.10 -22.98 -4.40
C SER A 31 10.15 -23.43 -5.86
N HIS A 32 9.02 -23.39 -6.57
CA HIS A 32 8.95 -23.76 -7.97
C HIS A 32 9.78 -22.81 -8.86
N LEU A 33 9.55 -21.51 -8.75
CA LEU A 33 10.30 -20.49 -9.51
C LEU A 33 11.79 -20.50 -9.16
N THR A 34 12.13 -20.71 -7.89
CA THR A 34 13.52 -20.85 -7.41
C THR A 34 14.20 -22.02 -8.12
N LYS A 35 13.53 -23.17 -8.22
CA LYS A 35 14.07 -24.35 -8.90
C LYS A 35 14.23 -24.14 -10.42
N GLU A 36 13.22 -23.56 -11.07
CA GLU A 36 13.26 -23.30 -12.52
C GLU A 36 14.33 -22.28 -12.91
N THR A 37 14.42 -21.17 -12.17
CA THR A 37 15.33 -20.07 -12.51
C THR A 37 16.75 -20.25 -11.97
N LYS A 38 16.95 -21.23 -11.08
CA LYS A 38 18.21 -21.41 -10.31
C LYS A 38 18.62 -20.18 -9.50
N ASN A 39 17.64 -19.36 -9.09
CA ASN A 39 17.80 -18.18 -8.27
C ASN A 39 16.87 -18.26 -7.06
N ASN A 40 17.25 -17.71 -5.93
CA ASN A 40 16.37 -17.61 -4.78
C ASN A 40 15.28 -16.55 -5.05
N ILE A 41 14.07 -16.98 -5.35
CA ILE A 41 12.92 -16.10 -5.63
C ILE A 41 12.02 -16.04 -4.40
N PHE A 42 11.84 -14.85 -3.87
CA PHE A 42 10.95 -14.58 -2.74
C PHE A 42 9.76 -13.74 -3.17
N LEU A 43 8.58 -14.06 -2.65
CA LEU A 43 7.35 -13.33 -2.86
C LEU A 43 7.00 -12.54 -1.60
N LYS A 44 6.90 -11.22 -1.73
CA LYS A 44 6.27 -10.38 -0.71
C LYS A 44 4.76 -10.55 -0.84
N ARG A 45 4.15 -11.22 0.12
CA ARG A 45 2.78 -11.73 0.04
C ARG A 45 1.72 -10.65 0.27
N GLU A 46 1.66 -9.66 -0.62
CA GLU A 46 0.66 -8.59 -0.55
C GLU A 46 -0.76 -9.05 -0.93
N ASP A 47 -0.91 -10.25 -1.47
CA ASP A 47 -2.18 -10.96 -1.62
C ASP A 47 -2.84 -11.29 -0.25
N LEU A 48 -2.07 -11.26 0.83
CA LEU A 48 -2.57 -11.48 2.19
C LEU A 48 -2.99 -10.18 2.91
N GLN A 49 -2.95 -9.04 2.24
CA GLN A 49 -3.51 -7.80 2.78
C GLN A 49 -5.05 -7.88 2.92
N PRO A 50 -5.68 -7.07 3.79
CA PRO A 50 -7.15 -7.07 3.99
C PRO A 50 -7.98 -6.92 2.71
N ILE A 51 -7.43 -6.32 1.67
CA ILE A 51 -8.05 -6.16 0.35
C ILE A 51 -7.41 -7.04 -0.73
N PHE A 52 -6.60 -8.01 -0.33
CA PHE A 52 -5.92 -8.98 -1.20
C PHE A 52 -4.96 -8.36 -2.24
N SER A 53 -4.44 -7.15 -1.98
CA SER A 53 -3.47 -6.49 -2.84
C SER A 53 -2.69 -5.39 -2.13
N PHE A 54 -1.55 -4.98 -2.71
CA PHE A 54 -0.72 -3.89 -2.21
C PHE A 54 -1.35 -2.49 -2.38
N LYS A 55 -2.44 -2.36 -3.12
CA LYS A 55 -3.10 -1.07 -3.41
C LYS A 55 -3.57 -0.33 -2.16
N LEU A 56 -3.80 -1.05 -1.07
CA LEU A 56 -4.11 -0.49 0.24
C LEU A 56 -3.07 0.53 0.69
N ARG A 57 -1.79 0.23 0.49
CA ARG A 57 -0.67 1.07 0.93
C ARG A 57 -0.72 2.47 0.32
N GLY A 58 -0.76 2.56 -1.00
CA GLY A 58 -0.79 3.84 -1.71
C GLY A 58 -2.07 4.62 -1.49
N ALA A 59 -3.22 3.96 -1.52
CA ALA A 59 -4.51 4.58 -1.28
C ALA A 59 -4.59 5.19 0.12
N TYR A 60 -4.26 4.42 1.14
CA TYR A 60 -4.31 4.91 2.52
C TYR A 60 -3.30 6.04 2.77
N ASN A 61 -2.06 5.88 2.31
CA ASN A 61 -1.03 6.90 2.48
C ASN A 61 -1.46 8.26 1.90
N LYS A 62 -2.06 8.25 0.70
CA LYS A 62 -2.53 9.48 0.06
C LYS A 62 -3.75 10.07 0.78
N ILE A 63 -4.77 9.26 1.06
CA ILE A 63 -6.03 9.74 1.63
C ILE A 63 -5.84 10.21 3.09
N SER A 64 -5.05 9.49 3.89
CA SER A 64 -4.73 9.88 5.25
C SER A 64 -3.97 11.21 5.32
N TYR A 65 -3.03 11.42 4.40
CA TYR A 65 -2.34 12.70 4.28
C TYR A 65 -3.31 13.84 3.96
N LEU A 66 -4.18 13.67 2.95
CA LEU A 66 -5.16 14.69 2.56
C LEU A 66 -6.13 15.01 3.70
N LYS A 67 -6.59 14.00 4.43
CA LYS A 67 -7.43 14.20 5.61
C LYS A 67 -6.70 14.96 6.72
N LYS A 68 -5.43 14.65 6.96
CA LYS A 68 -4.60 15.32 7.99
C LYS A 68 -4.45 16.81 7.72
N ILE A 69 -4.32 17.21 6.46
CA ILE A 69 -4.25 18.63 6.08
C ILE A 69 -5.62 19.32 5.95
N GLY A 70 -6.71 18.61 6.23
CA GLY A 70 -8.05 19.17 6.34
C GLY A 70 -8.74 19.48 5.01
N THR A 71 -8.29 18.93 3.89
CA THR A 71 -8.77 19.32 2.55
C THR A 71 -9.76 18.34 1.91
N VAL A 72 -10.13 17.23 2.58
CA VAL A 72 -10.95 16.20 1.95
C VAL A 72 -12.09 15.70 2.85
N GLU A 73 -13.29 15.70 2.29
CA GLU A 73 -14.50 15.08 2.88
C GLU A 73 -14.97 13.87 2.06
N ARG A 74 -14.62 13.84 0.78
CA ARG A 74 -15.00 12.80 -0.17
C ARG A 74 -13.83 12.49 -1.09
N VAL A 75 -13.68 11.23 -1.45
CA VAL A 75 -12.75 10.76 -2.48
C VAL A 75 -13.51 10.10 -3.62
N ILE A 76 -13.00 10.28 -4.83
CA ILE A 76 -13.57 9.69 -6.05
C ILE A 76 -12.46 8.92 -6.76
N THR A 77 -12.79 7.74 -7.27
CA THR A 77 -11.88 6.96 -8.10
C THR A 77 -12.64 6.22 -9.19
N ALA A 78 -12.01 6.05 -10.34
CA ALA A 78 -12.49 5.20 -11.41
C ALA A 78 -11.55 3.98 -11.52
N SER A 79 -12.01 2.83 -11.05
CA SER A 79 -11.23 1.58 -11.09
C SER A 79 -12.15 0.39 -10.99
N ALA A 80 -11.96 -0.60 -11.86
CA ALA A 80 -12.71 -1.86 -11.85
C ALA A 80 -12.10 -2.94 -10.93
N GLY A 81 -11.08 -2.62 -10.14
CA GLY A 81 -10.37 -3.66 -9.40
C GLY A 81 -9.72 -3.17 -8.10
N ASN A 82 -8.51 -3.63 -7.87
CA ASN A 82 -7.80 -3.50 -6.59
C ASN A 82 -7.64 -2.06 -6.08
N HIS A 83 -7.49 -1.09 -6.98
CA HIS A 83 -7.38 0.30 -6.55
C HIS A 83 -8.68 0.82 -5.95
N ALA A 84 -9.82 0.50 -6.54
CA ALA A 84 -11.14 0.85 -5.99
C ALA A 84 -11.33 0.26 -4.57
N GLN A 85 -10.94 -0.99 -4.38
CA GLN A 85 -10.97 -1.64 -3.06
C GLN A 85 -10.06 -0.92 -2.05
N GLY A 86 -8.86 -0.53 -2.46
CA GLY A 86 -7.93 0.23 -1.62
C GLY A 86 -8.49 1.58 -1.20
N VAL A 87 -9.12 2.31 -2.14
CA VAL A 87 -9.77 3.60 -1.86
C VAL A 87 -10.96 3.43 -0.93
N ALA A 88 -11.84 2.46 -1.20
CA ALA A 88 -13.03 2.19 -0.39
C ALA A 88 -12.66 1.82 1.05
N TYR A 89 -11.71 0.91 1.23
CA TYR A 89 -11.22 0.50 2.54
C TYR A 89 -10.61 1.68 3.31
N SER A 90 -9.75 2.46 2.65
CA SER A 90 -9.10 3.62 3.25
C SER A 90 -10.08 4.71 3.64
N ALA A 91 -11.04 5.01 2.77
CA ALA A 91 -12.11 5.98 3.05
C ALA A 91 -12.97 5.56 4.24
N ARG A 92 -13.37 4.28 4.29
CA ARG A 92 -14.11 3.72 5.44
C ARG A 92 -13.33 3.88 6.75
N LYS A 93 -12.05 3.50 6.76
CA LYS A 93 -11.19 3.62 7.95
C LYS A 93 -11.07 5.06 8.42
N LEU A 94 -11.01 6.00 7.50
CA LEU A 94 -10.87 7.42 7.75
C LEU A 94 -12.21 8.15 7.91
N ARG A 95 -13.35 7.44 7.83
CA ARG A 95 -14.70 8.01 7.90
C ARG A 95 -14.95 9.09 6.84
N LEU A 96 -14.48 8.85 5.62
CA LEU A 96 -14.71 9.69 4.46
C LEU A 96 -15.73 9.03 3.53
N LYS A 97 -16.42 9.85 2.72
CA LYS A 97 -17.27 9.35 1.64
C LYS A 97 -16.40 8.93 0.47
N ALA A 98 -16.72 7.81 -0.19
CA ALA A 98 -16.06 7.33 -1.41
C ALA A 98 -17.11 7.08 -2.51
N THR A 99 -16.71 7.40 -3.74
CA THR A 99 -17.51 7.16 -4.96
C THR A 99 -16.63 6.54 -6.01
#